data_967dda2346feaf865dc3cf1b69b24ecd
#
_entry.id   967dda2346feaf865dc3cf1b69b24ecd
#
_cell.length_a   1.000
_cell.length_b   1.000
_cell.length_c   1.000
_cell.angle_alpha   90.00
_cell.angle_beta   90.00
_cell.angle_gamma   90.00
#
_symmetry.space_group_name_H-M   'P 1'
#
loop_
_entity.id
_entity.type
_entity.pdbx_description
1 polymer ?
#
loop_
_entity_poly.entity_id
_entity_poly.type
_entity_poly.pdbx_seq_one_letter_code
_entity_poly.pdbx_strand_id
1 'polypeptide(L)'
;MPLVRVLEVVRETADAHTLVIEPTAGGELRYAPGQFLTVRVPTERPEGAARCYSLCSSPHGDDRAAITVKRTAGGFASNWICDHVVAGTELEVLRPAGTFVPDDLDEDLLLLAAGSGITPVLSILKSVLRAGRGRVHLVYANRDESSVIFRDQLAALAEEHADRASFICGPQPFMDLATTALRDLGAADEQLHRERFVSIEGDPFVEVEVADDAGEIVELEVTLDGATTALAWPASGKLLDVLLAAGVPAPFSCREGNCSACACVVLDGDVELEHNQVLEDADLADGIILACQARPRSESVRVSFDA
;
A
#
# COMPACT_ATOMS: atom_id res chain seq x y z
N MET A 1 1.92 -13.47 12.73
CA MET A 1 1.64 -12.81 11.43
C MET A 1 0.33 -13.33 10.86
N PRO A 2 -0.51 -12.49 10.24
CA PRO A 2 -1.74 -12.98 9.63
C PRO A 2 -1.45 -13.87 8.43
N LEU A 3 -2.26 -14.93 8.29
CA LEU A 3 -2.24 -15.84 7.15
C LEU A 3 -3.51 -15.64 6.32
N VAL A 4 -3.37 -15.66 5.02
CA VAL A 4 -4.49 -15.70 4.08
C VAL A 4 -4.44 -17.00 3.29
N ARG A 5 -5.61 -17.56 2.99
CA ARG A 5 -5.76 -18.73 2.11
C ARG A 5 -6.20 -18.26 0.74
N VAL A 6 -5.56 -18.77 -0.29
CA VAL A 6 -5.97 -18.57 -1.68
C VAL A 6 -7.17 -19.49 -1.97
N LEU A 7 -8.29 -18.87 -2.35
CA LEU A 7 -9.52 -19.58 -2.70
C LEU A 7 -9.53 -19.97 -4.18
N GLU A 8 -9.05 -19.06 -5.01
CA GLU A 8 -9.06 -19.18 -6.46
C GLU A 8 -7.86 -18.46 -7.07
N VAL A 9 -7.36 -18.98 -8.18
CA VAL A 9 -6.35 -18.34 -9.03
C VAL A 9 -6.94 -18.10 -10.41
N VAL A 10 -7.16 -16.84 -10.75
CA VAL A 10 -7.67 -16.41 -12.06
C VAL A 10 -6.51 -15.98 -12.94
N ARG A 11 -6.41 -16.56 -14.13
CA ARG A 11 -5.38 -16.16 -15.10
C ARG A 11 -5.89 -14.98 -15.94
N GLU A 12 -5.42 -13.79 -15.64
CA GLU A 12 -5.82 -12.56 -16.34
C GLU A 12 -5.16 -12.44 -17.72
N THR A 13 -3.85 -12.70 -17.75
CA THR A 13 -3.04 -12.70 -19.00
C THR A 13 -2.02 -13.84 -18.98
N ALA A 14 -1.17 -13.93 -19.98
CA ALA A 14 -0.10 -14.91 -19.99
C ALA A 14 0.91 -14.74 -18.84
N ASP A 15 1.02 -13.51 -18.31
CA ASP A 15 2.01 -13.11 -17.30
C ASP A 15 1.38 -12.50 -16.03
N ALA A 16 0.04 -12.53 -15.86
CA ALA A 16 -0.62 -11.98 -14.68
C ALA A 16 -1.70 -12.93 -14.13
N HIS A 17 -1.66 -13.17 -12.82
CA HIS A 17 -2.61 -14.02 -12.10
C HIS A 17 -3.25 -13.23 -10.94
N THR A 18 -4.57 -13.32 -10.81
CA THR A 18 -5.32 -12.81 -9.67
C THR A 18 -5.52 -13.92 -8.66
N LEU A 19 -5.18 -13.64 -7.41
CA LEU A 19 -5.38 -14.53 -6.26
C LEU A 19 -6.55 -13.99 -5.45
N VAL A 20 -7.66 -14.72 -5.41
CA VAL A 20 -8.78 -14.46 -4.51
C VAL A 20 -8.44 -15.06 -3.15
N ILE A 21 -8.50 -14.26 -2.09
CA ILE A 21 -7.97 -14.63 -0.77
C ILE A 21 -8.98 -14.40 0.36
N GLU A 22 -8.82 -15.16 1.43
CA GLU A 22 -9.52 -14.94 2.69
C GLU A 22 -8.58 -15.11 3.90
N PRO A 23 -8.81 -14.42 5.05
CA PRO A 23 -8.07 -14.67 6.27
C PRO A 23 -8.32 -16.09 6.80
N THR A 24 -7.25 -16.83 7.16
CA THR A 24 -7.38 -18.20 7.70
C THR A 24 -8.01 -18.22 9.09
N ALA A 25 -7.90 -17.14 9.85
CA ALA A 25 -8.55 -16.99 11.16
C ALA A 25 -10.05 -16.69 11.07
N GLY A 26 -10.60 -16.61 9.86
CA GLY A 26 -11.98 -16.19 9.62
C GLY A 26 -12.16 -14.65 9.67
N GLY A 27 -13.37 -14.20 9.33
CA GLY A 27 -13.69 -12.78 9.23
C GLY A 27 -13.32 -12.18 7.86
N GLU A 28 -13.37 -10.86 7.78
CA GLU A 28 -13.09 -10.11 6.56
C GLU A 28 -11.74 -9.39 6.66
N LEU A 29 -11.03 -9.31 5.55
CA LEU A 29 -9.85 -8.45 5.44
C LEU A 29 -10.33 -7.00 5.29
N ARG A 30 -10.08 -6.16 6.29
CA ARG A 30 -10.43 -4.74 6.24
C ARG A 30 -9.31 -3.95 5.57
N TYR A 31 -9.67 -3.15 4.58
CA TYR A 31 -8.75 -2.28 3.85
C TYR A 31 -9.51 -1.11 3.21
N ALA A 32 -8.79 -0.06 2.85
CA ALA A 32 -9.29 1.01 2.02
C ALA A 32 -8.96 0.75 0.53
N PRO A 33 -9.80 1.23 -0.42
CA PRO A 33 -9.55 1.03 -1.85
C PRO A 33 -8.23 1.69 -2.26
N GLY A 34 -7.38 0.95 -2.98
CA GLY A 34 -6.04 1.39 -3.37
C GLY A 34 -4.90 0.87 -2.48
N GLN A 35 -5.20 0.35 -1.29
CA GLN A 35 -4.21 -0.27 -0.42
C GLN A 35 -3.63 -1.58 -0.99
N PHE A 36 -2.48 -2.00 -0.45
CA PHE A 36 -1.77 -3.22 -0.84
C PHE A 36 -1.54 -4.17 0.35
N LEU A 37 -1.23 -5.41 0.03
CA LEU A 37 -0.70 -6.42 0.95
C LEU A 37 0.79 -6.64 0.70
N THR A 38 1.57 -6.75 1.76
CA THR A 38 2.92 -7.30 1.69
C THR A 38 2.81 -8.81 1.87
N VAL A 39 3.23 -9.54 0.86
CA VAL A 39 3.18 -11.01 0.81
C VAL A 39 4.59 -11.56 0.97
N ARG A 40 4.77 -12.48 1.93
CA ARG A 40 6.00 -13.24 2.09
C ARG A 40 6.01 -14.42 1.13
N VAL A 41 7.11 -14.58 0.43
CA VAL A 41 7.33 -15.70 -0.49
C VAL A 41 8.37 -16.65 0.11
N PRO A 42 8.11 -17.96 0.19
CA PRO A 42 9.08 -18.94 0.67
C PRO A 42 10.40 -18.87 -0.12
N THR A 43 11.51 -18.81 0.61
CA THR A 43 12.84 -18.71 0.01
C THR A 43 13.89 -19.23 0.98
N GLU A 44 15.00 -19.78 0.45
CA GLU A 44 16.18 -20.12 1.23
C GLU A 44 17.17 -18.94 1.34
N ARG A 45 16.82 -17.78 0.78
CA ARG A 45 17.65 -16.58 0.85
C ARG A 45 17.68 -16.04 2.28
N PRO A 46 18.84 -15.71 2.84
CA PRO A 46 18.95 -15.18 4.19
C PRO A 46 18.16 -13.87 4.40
N GLU A 47 18.09 -13.05 3.36
CA GLU A 47 17.35 -11.78 3.32
C GLU A 47 15.84 -11.95 3.20
N GLY A 48 15.34 -13.18 3.05
CA GLY A 48 13.93 -13.43 2.82
C GLY A 48 13.46 -13.03 1.41
N ALA A 49 12.17 -13.06 1.18
CA ALA A 49 11.53 -12.49 -0.01
C ALA A 49 10.12 -12.03 0.32
N ALA A 50 9.88 -10.73 0.28
CA ALA A 50 8.56 -10.15 0.42
C ALA A 50 8.31 -9.11 -0.67
N ARG A 51 7.05 -9.01 -1.13
CA ARG A 51 6.65 -8.01 -2.12
C ARG A 51 5.26 -7.49 -1.84
N CYS A 52 5.07 -6.22 -2.19
CA CYS A 52 3.78 -5.56 -2.12
C CYS A 52 2.96 -5.84 -3.37
N TYR A 53 1.68 -6.17 -3.16
CA TYR A 53 0.70 -6.35 -4.24
C TYR A 53 -0.57 -5.61 -3.86
N SER A 54 -0.96 -4.63 -4.68
CA SER A 54 -2.16 -3.86 -4.45
C SER A 54 -3.39 -4.77 -4.48
N LEU A 55 -4.34 -4.49 -3.58
CA LEU A 55 -5.65 -5.10 -3.62
C LEU A 55 -6.40 -4.58 -4.84
N CYS A 56 -6.90 -5.48 -5.67
CA CYS A 56 -7.67 -5.17 -6.89
C CYS A 56 -9.17 -5.36 -6.70
N SER A 57 -9.58 -5.92 -5.57
CA SER A 57 -10.96 -5.98 -5.12
C SER A 57 -11.39 -4.68 -4.46
N SER A 58 -12.70 -4.43 -4.40
CA SER A 58 -13.30 -3.32 -3.67
C SER A 58 -13.80 -3.78 -2.30
N PRO A 59 -13.50 -3.05 -1.20
CA PRO A 59 -14.14 -3.32 0.09
C PRO A 59 -15.63 -2.96 0.11
N HIS A 60 -16.13 -2.29 -0.93
CA HIS A 60 -17.49 -1.81 -1.07
C HIS A 60 -18.34 -2.66 -2.04
N GLY A 61 -18.21 -3.98 -2.03
CA GLY A 61 -19.10 -4.83 -2.81
C GLY A 61 -18.48 -6.06 -3.48
N ASP A 62 -17.19 -6.30 -3.33
CA ASP A 62 -16.62 -7.61 -3.66
C ASP A 62 -16.71 -8.52 -2.42
N ASP A 63 -17.16 -9.76 -2.61
CA ASP A 63 -17.35 -10.72 -1.52
C ASP A 63 -16.03 -11.18 -0.88
N ARG A 64 -14.93 -11.06 -1.62
CA ARG A 64 -13.59 -11.50 -1.20
C ARG A 64 -12.52 -10.51 -1.61
N ALA A 65 -11.47 -10.44 -0.81
CA ALA A 65 -10.27 -9.70 -1.16
C ALA A 65 -9.52 -10.41 -2.30
N ALA A 66 -8.85 -9.63 -3.15
CA ALA A 66 -8.03 -10.16 -4.24
C ALA A 66 -6.81 -9.28 -4.50
N ILE A 67 -5.70 -9.92 -4.83
CA ILE A 67 -4.48 -9.27 -5.33
C ILE A 67 -4.13 -9.83 -6.70
N THR A 68 -3.51 -9.02 -7.56
CA THR A 68 -3.04 -9.50 -8.85
C THR A 68 -1.54 -9.38 -8.95
N VAL A 69 -0.91 -10.48 -9.29
CA VAL A 69 0.54 -10.63 -9.42
C VAL A 69 0.90 -10.72 -10.89
N LYS A 70 1.68 -9.75 -11.38
CA LYS A 70 2.27 -9.80 -12.72
C LYS A 70 3.71 -10.26 -12.64
N ARG A 71 4.10 -11.20 -13.50
CA ARG A 71 5.49 -11.66 -13.62
C ARG A 71 6.42 -10.52 -13.96
N THR A 72 7.51 -10.41 -13.24
CA THR A 72 8.61 -9.49 -13.56
C THR A 72 9.75 -10.29 -14.18
N ALA A 73 10.29 -9.83 -15.30
CA ALA A 73 11.44 -10.49 -15.94
C ALA A 73 12.61 -10.57 -14.96
N GLY A 74 13.09 -11.79 -14.69
CA GLY A 74 14.16 -12.06 -13.71
C GLY A 74 13.73 -11.89 -12.23
N GLY A 75 12.48 -11.50 -11.93
CA GLY A 75 11.99 -11.37 -10.58
C GLY A 75 11.78 -12.71 -9.90
N PHE A 76 12.19 -12.86 -8.64
CA PHE A 76 11.99 -14.10 -7.89
C PHE A 76 10.53 -14.25 -7.42
N ALA A 77 10.03 -13.33 -6.61
CA ALA A 77 8.77 -13.46 -5.90
C ALA A 77 7.54 -13.56 -6.84
N SER A 78 7.43 -12.67 -7.83
CA SER A 78 6.30 -12.69 -8.76
C SER A 78 6.26 -13.95 -9.62
N ASN A 79 7.43 -14.46 -10.04
CA ASN A 79 7.49 -15.71 -10.77
C ASN A 79 7.17 -16.89 -9.88
N TRP A 80 7.72 -16.94 -8.66
CA TRP A 80 7.41 -18.00 -7.71
C TRP A 80 5.90 -18.09 -7.43
N ILE A 81 5.24 -16.95 -7.17
CA ILE A 81 3.80 -16.90 -6.93
C ILE A 81 3.03 -17.45 -8.13
N CYS A 82 3.34 -16.97 -9.34
CA CYS A 82 2.63 -17.41 -10.54
C CYS A 82 2.91 -18.87 -10.92
N ASP A 83 4.01 -19.47 -10.45
CA ASP A 83 4.38 -20.86 -10.74
C ASP A 83 3.84 -21.86 -9.71
N HIS A 84 3.72 -21.45 -8.44
CA HIS A 84 3.49 -22.40 -7.33
C HIS A 84 2.18 -22.17 -6.58
N VAL A 85 1.60 -20.95 -6.61
CA VAL A 85 0.39 -20.67 -5.86
C VAL A 85 -0.83 -21.23 -6.58
N VAL A 86 -1.59 -22.04 -5.86
CA VAL A 86 -2.85 -22.66 -6.30
C VAL A 86 -3.93 -22.46 -5.24
N ALA A 87 -5.18 -22.78 -5.57
CA ALA A 87 -6.26 -22.79 -4.59
C ALA A 87 -5.90 -23.70 -3.40
N GLY A 88 -6.11 -23.22 -2.18
CA GLY A 88 -5.72 -23.85 -0.93
C GLY A 88 -4.34 -23.45 -0.40
N THR A 89 -3.50 -22.79 -1.18
CA THR A 89 -2.19 -22.27 -0.70
C THR A 89 -2.43 -21.24 0.40
N GLU A 90 -1.66 -21.32 1.47
CA GLU A 90 -1.63 -20.31 2.53
C GLU A 90 -0.40 -19.40 2.36
N LEU A 91 -0.61 -18.09 2.47
CA LEU A 91 0.43 -17.07 2.33
C LEU A 91 0.47 -16.23 3.61
N GLU A 92 1.69 -15.96 4.08
CA GLU A 92 1.93 -15.03 5.15
C GLU A 92 1.90 -13.60 4.60
N VAL A 93 1.11 -12.72 5.27
CA VAL A 93 0.94 -11.34 4.82
C VAL A 93 1.08 -10.37 5.98
N LEU A 94 1.41 -9.12 5.69
CA LEU A 94 1.20 -8.02 6.62
C LEU A 94 -0.22 -7.46 6.48
N ARG A 95 -0.63 -6.62 7.44
CA ARG A 95 -1.91 -5.89 7.34
C ARG A 95 -1.92 -5.02 6.07
N PRO A 96 -3.11 -4.80 5.48
CA PRO A 96 -3.25 -3.84 4.38
C PRO A 96 -2.68 -2.48 4.78
N ALA A 97 -1.97 -1.85 3.85
CA ALA A 97 -1.30 -0.57 4.06
C ALA A 97 -1.20 0.22 2.75
N GLY A 98 -0.80 1.48 2.82
CA GLY A 98 -0.63 2.38 1.69
C GLY A 98 -1.54 3.58 1.77
N THR A 99 -1.06 4.71 1.23
CA THR A 99 -1.73 6.03 1.25
C THR A 99 -2.37 6.40 -0.09
N PHE A 100 -2.28 5.52 -1.10
CA PHE A 100 -2.93 5.71 -2.40
C PHE A 100 -4.43 5.39 -2.30
N VAL A 101 -5.13 6.17 -1.49
CA VAL A 101 -6.54 6.01 -1.13
C VAL A 101 -7.26 7.32 -1.45
N PRO A 102 -8.41 7.30 -2.13
CA PRO A 102 -9.19 8.51 -2.33
C PRO A 102 -9.74 9.03 -0.99
N ASP A 103 -9.66 10.33 -0.76
CA ASP A 103 -10.19 10.98 0.44
C ASP A 103 -11.71 10.92 0.48
N ASP A 104 -12.36 11.06 -0.69
CA ASP A 104 -13.81 10.99 -0.84
C ASP A 104 -14.19 10.20 -2.10
N LEU A 105 -15.08 9.24 -1.97
CA LEU A 105 -15.62 8.46 -3.09
C LEU A 105 -16.70 9.22 -3.88
N ASP A 106 -17.18 10.34 -3.38
CA ASP A 106 -18.18 11.19 -4.04
C ASP A 106 -17.54 12.21 -5.00
N GLU A 107 -16.23 12.36 -4.98
CA GLU A 107 -15.51 13.25 -5.89
C GLU A 107 -15.35 12.68 -7.29
N ASP A 108 -15.22 13.60 -8.27
CA ASP A 108 -14.90 13.25 -9.66
C ASP A 108 -13.42 12.89 -9.77
N LEU A 109 -13.15 11.70 -10.26
CA LEU A 109 -11.79 11.16 -10.28
C LEU A 109 -11.26 10.93 -11.72
N LEU A 110 -9.97 11.26 -12.00
CA LEU A 110 -9.19 10.90 -13.20
C LEU A 110 -8.25 9.73 -12.88
N LEU A 111 -8.52 8.49 -13.39
CA LEU A 111 -7.74 7.25 -13.20
C LEU A 111 -6.81 7.00 -14.38
N LEU A 112 -5.50 7.05 -14.19
CA LEU A 112 -4.53 6.74 -15.23
C LEU A 112 -3.71 5.51 -14.83
N ALA A 113 -3.81 4.43 -15.58
CA ALA A 113 -3.12 3.18 -15.29
C ALA A 113 -2.22 2.74 -16.44
N ALA A 114 -1.13 2.04 -16.13
CA ALA A 114 -0.34 1.35 -17.14
C ALA A 114 0.10 -0.03 -16.63
N GLY A 115 -0.12 -1.08 -17.42
CA GLY A 115 0.24 -2.45 -17.11
C GLY A 115 -0.36 -2.90 -15.76
N SER A 116 0.48 -3.37 -14.83
CA SER A 116 0.03 -3.81 -13.50
C SER A 116 -0.43 -2.69 -12.57
N GLY A 117 -0.17 -1.42 -12.90
CA GLY A 117 -0.72 -0.28 -12.16
C GLY A 117 -2.24 -0.19 -12.15
N ILE A 118 -2.91 -1.00 -12.96
CA ILE A 118 -4.38 -1.15 -12.91
C ILE A 118 -4.87 -1.75 -11.59
N THR A 119 -4.04 -2.46 -10.80
CA THR A 119 -4.51 -3.19 -9.63
C THR A 119 -5.09 -2.29 -8.53
N PRO A 120 -4.39 -1.27 -8.00
CA PRO A 120 -5.00 -0.35 -7.05
C PRO A 120 -6.11 0.48 -7.69
N VAL A 121 -5.92 0.87 -8.95
CA VAL A 121 -6.87 1.66 -9.70
C VAL A 121 -8.22 0.95 -9.87
N LEU A 122 -8.23 -0.36 -10.11
CA LEU A 122 -9.47 -1.13 -10.19
C LEU A 122 -10.20 -1.18 -8.85
N SER A 123 -9.49 -1.29 -7.73
CA SER A 123 -10.07 -1.25 -6.39
C SER A 123 -10.80 0.08 -6.14
N ILE A 124 -10.15 1.19 -6.47
CA ILE A 124 -10.71 2.54 -6.36
C ILE A 124 -11.92 2.69 -7.30
N LEU A 125 -11.74 2.36 -8.59
CA LEU A 125 -12.81 2.42 -9.60
C LEU A 125 -14.08 1.71 -9.13
N LYS A 126 -13.98 0.45 -8.72
CA LYS A 126 -15.12 -0.32 -8.22
C LYS A 126 -15.74 0.32 -6.98
N SER A 127 -14.92 0.87 -6.08
CA SER A 127 -15.41 1.48 -4.84
C SER A 127 -16.21 2.75 -5.12
N VAL A 128 -15.72 3.63 -5.99
CA VAL A 128 -16.45 4.82 -6.42
C VAL A 128 -17.73 4.47 -7.14
N LEU A 129 -17.70 3.51 -8.07
CA LEU A 129 -18.87 3.10 -8.83
C LEU A 129 -19.97 2.46 -7.95
N ARG A 130 -19.61 1.83 -6.84
CA ARG A 130 -20.55 1.12 -5.96
C ARG A 130 -21.00 1.91 -4.74
N ALA A 131 -20.12 2.67 -4.13
CA ALA A 131 -20.37 3.39 -2.89
C ALA A 131 -20.39 4.91 -3.07
N GLY A 132 -19.71 5.45 -4.08
CA GLY A 132 -19.61 6.88 -4.35
C GLY A 132 -20.60 7.37 -5.40
N ARG A 133 -20.61 8.70 -5.59
CA ARG A 133 -21.43 9.43 -6.58
C ARG A 133 -20.58 10.20 -7.59
N GLY A 134 -19.26 10.27 -7.37
CA GLY A 134 -18.31 10.95 -8.26
C GLY A 134 -18.30 10.35 -9.66
N ARG A 135 -17.90 11.13 -10.65
CA ARG A 135 -17.64 10.63 -12.01
C ARG A 135 -16.24 10.06 -12.10
N VAL A 136 -16.07 9.01 -12.85
CA VAL A 136 -14.78 8.31 -12.97
C VAL A 136 -14.37 8.22 -14.45
N HIS A 137 -13.19 8.77 -14.99
CA HIS A 137 -12.57 8.55 -16.32
C HIS A 137 -11.32 7.69 -16.18
N LEU A 138 -11.24 6.52 -16.78
CA LEU A 138 -10.08 5.64 -16.78
C LEU A 138 -9.31 5.73 -18.10
N VAL A 139 -8.03 6.06 -18.04
CA VAL A 139 -7.09 5.88 -19.14
C VAL A 139 -6.13 4.74 -18.79
N TYR A 140 -6.18 3.65 -19.56
CA TYR A 140 -5.38 2.47 -19.26
C TYR A 140 -4.46 2.11 -20.43
N ALA A 141 -3.15 2.34 -20.26
CA ALA A 141 -2.11 2.07 -21.25
C ALA A 141 -1.55 0.66 -21.12
N ASN A 142 -1.40 -0.05 -22.23
CA ASN A 142 -0.81 -1.37 -22.32
C ASN A 142 0.07 -1.50 -23.56
N ARG A 143 0.95 -2.50 -23.61
CA ARG A 143 1.79 -2.77 -24.77
C ARG A 143 0.97 -3.26 -25.98
N ASP A 144 0.00 -4.11 -25.70
CA ASP A 144 -0.89 -4.74 -26.67
C ASP A 144 -2.17 -5.23 -25.97
N GLU A 145 -3.15 -5.64 -26.76
CA GLU A 145 -4.46 -6.09 -26.28
C GLU A 145 -4.36 -7.35 -25.39
N SER A 146 -3.44 -8.25 -25.65
CA SER A 146 -3.26 -9.49 -24.89
C SER A 146 -2.65 -9.26 -23.48
N SER A 147 -2.07 -8.08 -23.25
CA SER A 147 -1.45 -7.67 -22.00
C SER A 147 -2.39 -6.87 -21.08
N VAL A 148 -3.65 -6.63 -21.51
CA VAL A 148 -4.66 -5.90 -20.73
C VAL A 148 -5.18 -6.79 -19.60
N ILE A 149 -4.78 -6.48 -18.37
CA ILE A 149 -5.26 -7.14 -17.16
C ILE A 149 -6.70 -6.64 -16.87
N PHE A 150 -7.60 -7.54 -16.45
CA PHE A 150 -9.01 -7.26 -16.17
C PHE A 150 -9.84 -6.78 -17.37
N ARG A 151 -9.46 -7.13 -18.60
CA ARG A 151 -10.08 -6.66 -19.82
C ARG A 151 -11.60 -6.80 -19.81
N ASP A 152 -12.09 -8.01 -19.56
CA ASP A 152 -13.53 -8.30 -19.62
C ASP A 152 -14.28 -7.62 -18.45
N GLN A 153 -13.65 -7.53 -17.28
CA GLN A 153 -14.20 -6.86 -16.12
C GLN A 153 -14.31 -5.34 -16.34
N LEU A 154 -13.29 -4.72 -16.94
CA LEU A 154 -13.30 -3.29 -17.28
C LEU A 154 -14.33 -2.98 -18.35
N ALA A 155 -14.49 -3.86 -19.36
CA ALA A 155 -15.52 -3.70 -20.38
C ALA A 155 -16.92 -3.74 -19.78
N ALA A 156 -17.21 -4.70 -18.89
CA ALA A 156 -18.49 -4.80 -18.20
C ALA A 156 -18.78 -3.56 -17.33
N LEU A 157 -17.77 -3.07 -16.57
CA LEU A 157 -17.91 -1.85 -15.77
C LEU A 157 -18.17 -0.61 -16.65
N ALA A 158 -17.53 -0.51 -17.82
CA ALA A 158 -17.74 0.60 -18.75
C ALA A 158 -19.14 0.58 -19.37
N GLU A 159 -19.72 -0.59 -19.62
CA GLU A 159 -21.10 -0.73 -20.10
C GLU A 159 -22.11 -0.36 -19.02
N GLU A 160 -21.86 -0.75 -17.78
CA GLU A 160 -22.73 -0.48 -16.63
C GLU A 160 -22.72 0.99 -16.21
N HIS A 161 -21.58 1.69 -16.40
CA HIS A 161 -21.34 3.05 -15.87
C HIS A 161 -20.76 4.00 -16.92
N ALA A 162 -21.40 4.16 -18.05
CA ALA A 162 -20.88 4.90 -19.22
C ALA A 162 -20.54 6.40 -19.00
N ASP A 163 -20.72 6.96 -17.80
CA ASP A 163 -20.66 8.41 -17.53
C ASP A 163 -19.59 8.85 -16.50
N ARG A 164 -18.62 8.01 -16.11
CA ARG A 164 -17.69 8.33 -14.99
C ARG A 164 -16.21 7.94 -15.20
N ALA A 165 -15.25 8.72 -14.75
CA ALA A 165 -13.94 8.65 -14.23
C ALA A 165 -12.50 8.74 -14.46
N SER A 166 -11.44 8.95 -13.62
CA SER A 166 -9.98 8.79 -13.91
C SER A 166 -8.93 8.79 -12.75
N PHE A 167 -7.84 7.91 -12.71
CA PHE A 167 -6.64 7.86 -11.80
C PHE A 167 -5.33 7.37 -12.48
N ILE A 168 -4.09 7.64 -11.90
CA ILE A 168 -2.79 7.31 -12.53
C ILE A 168 -1.98 6.26 -11.75
N CYS A 169 -1.65 5.12 -12.36
CA CYS A 169 -0.59 4.23 -11.88
C CYS A 169 0.07 3.48 -13.05
N GLY A 170 1.41 3.33 -13.01
CA GLY A 170 2.13 2.65 -14.07
C GLY A 170 3.65 2.77 -13.95
N PRO A 171 4.39 2.37 -15.00
CA PRO A 171 5.85 2.54 -15.02
C PRO A 171 6.26 4.00 -14.83
N GLN A 172 7.40 4.25 -14.14
CA GLN A 172 7.85 5.58 -13.80
C GLN A 172 7.84 6.57 -14.99
N PRO A 173 8.33 6.24 -16.20
CA PRO A 173 8.28 7.17 -17.32
C PRO A 173 6.86 7.58 -17.75
N PHE A 174 5.88 6.67 -17.59
CA PHE A 174 4.47 6.98 -17.86
C PHE A 174 3.90 7.93 -16.80
N MET A 175 4.20 7.67 -15.52
CA MET A 175 3.74 8.54 -14.42
C MET A 175 4.33 9.94 -14.53
N ASP A 176 5.63 10.06 -14.87
CA ASP A 176 6.30 11.34 -15.04
C ASP A 176 5.69 12.14 -16.21
N LEU A 177 5.43 11.48 -17.34
CA LEU A 177 4.77 12.10 -18.49
C LEU A 177 3.34 12.57 -18.15
N ALA A 178 2.55 11.71 -17.51
CA ALA A 178 1.18 12.02 -17.13
C ALA A 178 1.11 13.16 -16.10
N THR A 179 1.97 13.13 -15.09
CA THR A 179 2.10 14.20 -14.09
C THR A 179 2.45 15.53 -14.75
N THR A 180 3.45 15.56 -15.65
CA THR A 180 3.86 16.77 -16.36
C THR A 180 2.70 17.32 -17.19
N ALA A 181 2.01 16.45 -17.96
CA ALA A 181 0.89 16.87 -18.79
C ALA A 181 -0.27 17.46 -17.96
N LEU A 182 -0.57 16.89 -16.80
CA LEU A 182 -1.63 17.39 -15.92
C LEU A 182 -1.27 18.72 -15.28
N ARG A 183 -0.01 18.91 -14.86
CA ARG A 183 0.50 20.21 -14.38
C ARG A 183 0.43 21.29 -15.48
N ASP A 184 0.81 20.95 -16.70
CA ASP A 184 0.70 21.85 -17.87
C ASP A 184 -0.77 22.23 -18.17
N LEU A 185 -1.73 21.38 -17.81
CA LEU A 185 -3.17 21.63 -17.91
C LEU A 185 -3.73 22.36 -16.67
N GLY A 186 -2.90 22.68 -15.68
CA GLY A 186 -3.27 23.45 -14.50
C GLY A 186 -3.76 22.65 -13.30
N ALA A 187 -3.54 21.32 -13.29
CA ALA A 187 -3.81 20.51 -12.09
C ALA A 187 -2.85 20.89 -10.95
N ALA A 188 -3.37 21.09 -9.75
CA ALA A 188 -2.58 21.31 -8.55
C ALA A 188 -1.91 20.00 -8.09
N ASP A 189 -0.75 20.10 -7.39
CA ASP A 189 0.00 18.91 -6.96
C ASP A 189 -0.80 18.05 -5.96
N GLU A 190 -1.63 18.66 -5.13
CA GLU A 190 -2.52 18.00 -4.18
C GLU A 190 -3.61 17.12 -4.86
N GLN A 191 -3.85 17.37 -6.16
CA GLN A 191 -4.78 16.58 -6.98
C GLN A 191 -4.11 15.40 -7.69
N LEU A 192 -2.78 15.25 -7.56
CA LEU A 192 -1.97 14.28 -8.29
C LEU A 192 -1.50 13.14 -7.39
N HIS A 193 -2.32 12.14 -7.19
CA HIS A 193 -1.99 10.95 -6.41
C HIS A 193 -1.22 9.93 -7.26
N ARG A 194 -0.06 9.49 -6.77
CA ARG A 194 0.83 8.57 -7.48
C ARG A 194 1.18 7.38 -6.61
N GLU A 195 1.09 6.18 -7.14
CA GLU A 195 1.62 5.00 -6.49
C GLU A 195 2.87 4.47 -7.21
N ARG A 196 3.94 4.28 -6.46
CA ARG A 196 5.21 3.69 -6.92
C ARG A 196 5.35 2.28 -6.41
N PHE A 197 5.55 1.33 -7.30
CA PHE A 197 5.90 -0.03 -6.94
C PHE A 197 7.39 -0.13 -6.65
N VAL A 198 7.74 -0.19 -5.36
CA VAL A 198 9.13 -0.33 -4.90
C VAL A 198 9.39 -1.76 -4.47
N SER A 199 10.57 -2.29 -4.84
CA SER A 199 11.02 -3.60 -4.36
C SER A 199 11.54 -3.46 -2.93
N ILE A 200 11.06 -4.29 -2.01
CA ILE A 200 11.59 -4.42 -0.66
C ILE A 200 12.92 -5.19 -0.75
N GLU A 201 13.98 -4.66 -0.15
CA GLU A 201 15.31 -5.30 -0.15
C GLU A 201 15.48 -6.26 1.02
N GLY A 202 15.05 -5.86 2.23
CA GLY A 202 15.09 -6.68 3.44
C GLY A 202 13.90 -7.63 3.62
N ASP A 203 13.89 -8.36 4.75
CA ASP A 203 12.73 -9.14 5.21
C ASP A 203 11.97 -8.33 6.28
N PRO A 204 10.83 -7.72 5.97
CA PRO A 204 10.07 -6.93 6.94
C PRO A 204 9.40 -7.78 8.03
N PHE A 205 9.43 -9.11 7.92
CA PHE A 205 8.83 -10.03 8.88
C PHE A 205 9.79 -10.41 10.03
N VAL A 206 11.05 -9.98 9.97
CA VAL A 206 12.01 -10.20 11.07
C VAL A 206 11.61 -9.38 12.29
N GLU A 207 11.53 -10.03 13.45
CA GLU A 207 11.37 -9.33 14.72
C GLU A 207 12.66 -8.53 15.03
N VAL A 208 12.50 -7.25 15.35
CA VAL A 208 13.61 -6.38 15.76
C VAL A 208 13.56 -6.25 17.26
N GLU A 209 14.65 -6.61 17.92
CA GLU A 209 14.84 -6.33 19.35
C GLU A 209 15.21 -4.85 19.49
N VAL A 210 14.39 -4.10 20.24
CA VAL A 210 14.78 -2.75 20.67
C VAL A 210 15.85 -2.89 21.72
N ALA A 211 17.04 -2.37 21.44
CA ALA A 211 18.13 -2.42 22.41
C ALA A 211 17.71 -1.73 23.71
N ASP A 212 17.90 -2.41 24.84
CA ASP A 212 17.80 -1.84 26.18
C ASP A 212 19.03 -0.93 26.38
N ASP A 213 19.06 0.19 25.66
CA ASP A 213 20.15 1.14 25.74
C ASP A 213 19.91 2.07 26.94
N ALA A 214 20.94 2.25 27.77
CA ALA A 214 20.93 3.19 28.91
C ALA A 214 20.94 4.68 28.46
N GLY A 215 20.48 4.95 27.24
CA GLY A 215 20.38 6.26 26.63
C GLY A 215 19.21 7.09 27.15
N GLU A 216 19.04 8.24 26.54
CA GLU A 216 17.93 9.16 26.81
C GLU A 216 16.59 8.51 26.44
N ILE A 217 15.62 8.57 27.34
CA ILE A 217 14.26 8.06 27.15
C ILE A 217 13.35 9.26 26.91
N VAL A 218 12.61 9.22 25.82
CA VAL A 218 11.62 10.22 25.41
C VAL A 218 10.22 9.72 25.76
N GLU A 219 9.34 10.60 26.24
CA GLU A 219 7.94 10.29 26.46
C GLU A 219 7.22 10.23 25.09
N LEU A 220 6.60 9.09 24.79
CA LEU A 220 5.86 8.88 23.54
C LEU A 220 4.38 8.66 23.84
N GLU A 221 3.51 9.41 23.17
CA GLU A 221 2.10 9.13 23.09
C GLU A 221 1.71 8.80 21.64
N VAL A 222 1.09 7.64 21.42
CA VAL A 222 0.66 7.21 20.09
C VAL A 222 -0.84 6.94 20.07
N THR A 223 -1.53 7.47 19.06
CA THR A 223 -2.95 7.19 18.78
C THR A 223 -3.04 6.29 17.53
N LEU A 224 -3.74 5.16 17.68
CA LEU A 224 -3.99 4.19 16.62
C LEU A 224 -5.35 3.51 16.84
N ASP A 225 -6.18 3.44 15.81
CA ASP A 225 -7.54 2.85 15.86
C ASP A 225 -8.41 3.45 16.98
N GLY A 226 -8.28 4.76 17.24
CA GLY A 226 -8.99 5.50 18.30
C GLY A 226 -8.47 5.26 19.71
N ALA A 227 -7.43 4.46 19.90
CA ALA A 227 -6.82 4.18 21.20
C ALA A 227 -5.49 4.93 21.35
N THR A 228 -5.29 5.58 22.50
CA THR A 228 -4.04 6.28 22.83
C THR A 228 -3.24 5.45 23.83
N THR A 229 -1.96 5.25 23.53
CA THR A 229 -1.00 4.48 24.34
C THR A 229 0.22 5.34 24.67
N ALA A 230 0.62 5.39 25.94
CA ALA A 230 1.83 6.05 26.39
C ALA A 230 2.98 5.01 26.50
N LEU A 231 4.13 5.33 25.96
CA LEU A 231 5.31 4.47 25.89
C LEU A 231 6.58 5.23 26.22
N ALA A 232 7.64 4.49 26.56
CA ALA A 232 9.00 4.99 26.65
C ALA A 232 9.70 4.77 25.30
N TRP A 233 10.23 5.82 24.70
CA TRP A 233 10.94 5.76 23.42
C TRP A 233 12.44 5.99 23.64
N PRO A 234 13.28 4.95 23.57
CA PRO A 234 14.74 5.13 23.61
C PRO A 234 15.18 6.00 22.41
N ALA A 235 15.98 7.03 22.66
CA ALA A 235 16.41 7.97 21.61
C ALA A 235 17.19 7.29 20.47
N SER A 236 17.82 6.14 20.73
CA SER A 236 18.50 5.32 19.74
C SER A 236 17.54 4.43 18.91
N GLY A 237 16.29 4.23 19.36
CA GLY A 237 15.30 3.37 18.71
C GLY A 237 14.51 4.09 17.61
N LYS A 238 14.10 3.34 16.59
CA LYS A 238 13.12 3.84 15.60
C LYS A 238 11.72 3.71 16.15
N LEU A 239 10.85 4.65 15.85
CA LEU A 239 9.47 4.69 16.35
C LEU A 239 8.73 3.37 16.09
N LEU A 240 8.75 2.87 14.86
CA LEU A 240 8.08 1.63 14.51
C LEU A 240 8.53 0.43 15.34
N ASP A 241 9.83 0.29 15.57
CA ASP A 241 10.40 -0.83 16.32
C ASP A 241 9.94 -0.79 17.79
N VAL A 242 9.90 0.40 18.38
CA VAL A 242 9.37 0.63 19.75
C VAL A 242 7.88 0.28 19.83
N LEU A 243 7.09 0.69 18.86
CA LEU A 243 5.65 0.38 18.81
C LEU A 243 5.41 -1.13 18.72
N LEU A 244 6.10 -1.81 17.81
CA LEU A 244 5.96 -3.25 17.62
C LEU A 244 6.43 -4.05 18.84
N ALA A 245 7.53 -3.66 19.46
CA ALA A 245 8.04 -4.28 20.70
C ALA A 245 7.06 -4.11 21.87
N ALA A 246 6.34 -2.98 21.93
CA ALA A 246 5.30 -2.72 22.92
C ALA A 246 3.96 -3.41 22.59
N GLY A 247 3.87 -4.12 21.48
CA GLY A 247 2.65 -4.80 21.03
C GLY A 247 1.61 -3.87 20.38
N VAL A 248 1.97 -2.61 20.08
CA VAL A 248 1.12 -1.70 19.31
C VAL A 248 1.15 -2.14 17.84
N PRO A 249 -0.01 -2.50 17.24
CA PRO A 249 -0.05 -3.08 15.90
C PRO A 249 0.01 -1.99 14.81
N ALA A 250 1.01 -1.11 14.87
CA ALA A 250 1.21 -0.06 13.89
C ALA A 250 1.33 -0.66 12.47
N PRO A 251 0.75 0.00 11.45
CA PRO A 251 0.87 -0.46 10.07
C PRO A 251 2.32 -0.28 9.57
N PHE A 252 2.82 -1.26 8.82
CA PHE A 252 4.14 -1.16 8.18
C PHE A 252 4.27 -2.14 7.01
N SER A 253 5.32 -1.94 6.19
CA SER A 253 5.67 -2.85 5.10
C SER A 253 7.19 -2.90 4.91
N CYS A 254 7.81 -1.99 4.16
CA CYS A 254 9.21 -2.11 3.75
C CYS A 254 10.23 -1.97 4.88
N ARG A 255 9.96 -1.18 5.92
CA ARG A 255 10.90 -0.74 6.97
C ARG A 255 12.11 0.09 6.46
N GLU A 256 12.07 0.50 5.19
CA GLU A 256 13.19 1.14 4.46
C GLU A 256 12.93 2.60 4.08
N GLY A 257 11.77 3.17 4.47
CA GLY A 257 11.39 4.55 4.10
C GLY A 257 10.90 4.72 2.67
N ASN A 258 10.46 3.63 2.00
CA ASN A 258 10.21 3.61 0.57
C ASN A 258 8.74 3.40 0.17
N CYS A 259 7.80 3.16 1.13
CA CYS A 259 6.46 2.67 0.79
C CYS A 259 5.30 3.37 1.52
N SER A 260 5.54 4.39 2.32
CA SER A 260 4.57 5.12 3.15
C SER A 260 3.63 4.30 4.06
N ALA A 261 3.75 2.96 4.09
CA ALA A 261 2.86 2.09 4.86
C ALA A 261 2.83 2.36 6.37
N CYS A 262 3.89 2.97 6.91
CA CYS A 262 4.03 3.36 8.31
C CYS A 262 3.94 4.89 8.51
N ALA A 263 3.31 5.60 7.58
CA ALA A 263 3.11 7.04 7.70
C ALA A 263 2.21 7.34 8.90
N CYS A 264 2.57 8.36 9.66
CA CYS A 264 1.77 8.91 10.76
C CYS A 264 2.07 10.40 10.91
N VAL A 265 1.22 11.12 11.61
CA VAL A 265 1.35 12.57 11.81
C VAL A 265 1.94 12.87 13.18
N VAL A 266 2.93 13.75 13.25
CA VAL A 266 3.43 14.32 14.51
C VAL A 266 2.47 15.41 14.95
N LEU A 267 1.82 15.20 16.11
CA LEU A 267 0.90 16.17 16.71
C LEU A 267 1.61 17.14 17.65
N ASP A 268 2.75 16.71 18.25
CA ASP A 268 3.54 17.50 19.17
C ASP A 268 4.96 16.93 19.29
N GLY A 269 5.96 17.78 19.49
CA GLY A 269 7.36 17.40 19.57
C GLY A 269 8.07 17.39 18.21
N ASP A 270 9.35 16.99 18.23
CA ASP A 270 10.20 16.96 17.04
C ASP A 270 10.78 15.57 16.80
N VAL A 271 10.87 15.18 15.54
CA VAL A 271 11.47 13.92 15.08
C VAL A 271 12.39 14.17 13.89
N GLU A 272 13.36 13.28 13.69
CA GLU A 272 14.20 13.24 12.51
C GLU A 272 13.97 11.93 11.75
N LEU A 273 13.92 12.00 10.42
CA LEU A 273 13.88 10.83 9.54
C LEU A 273 15.29 10.48 9.06
N GLU A 274 15.72 9.24 9.29
CA GLU A 274 17.01 8.75 8.80
C GLU A 274 17.02 8.58 7.28
N HIS A 275 15.88 8.18 6.71
CA HIS A 275 15.71 7.96 5.28
C HIS A 275 14.28 8.25 4.85
N ASN A 276 14.11 8.90 3.68
CA ASN A 276 12.81 9.17 3.08
C ASN A 276 12.94 9.20 1.55
N GLN A 277 12.21 8.32 0.86
CA GLN A 277 12.11 8.31 -0.60
C GLN A 277 10.67 8.48 -1.11
N VAL A 278 9.71 8.69 -0.21
CA VAL A 278 8.29 8.63 -0.58
C VAL A 278 7.49 9.86 -0.16
N LEU A 279 7.86 10.52 0.96
CA LEU A 279 7.20 11.76 1.39
C LEU A 279 7.79 12.96 0.64
N GLU A 280 6.93 13.83 0.17
CA GLU A 280 7.27 15.09 -0.47
C GLU A 280 7.42 16.21 0.59
N ASP A 281 7.94 17.39 0.18
CA ASP A 281 8.14 18.52 1.12
C ASP A 281 6.82 19.01 1.75
N ALA A 282 5.70 18.86 1.03
CA ALA A 282 4.38 19.20 1.54
C ALA A 282 3.96 18.25 2.67
N ASP A 283 4.15 16.94 2.51
CA ASP A 283 3.86 15.94 3.53
C ASP A 283 4.64 16.22 4.83
N LEU A 284 5.93 16.52 4.68
CA LEU A 284 6.79 16.86 5.82
C LEU A 284 6.34 18.17 6.50
N ALA A 285 5.86 19.15 5.74
CA ALA A 285 5.34 20.42 6.27
C ALA A 285 4.04 20.22 7.06
N ASP A 286 3.22 19.24 6.67
CA ASP A 286 1.99 18.84 7.37
C ASP A 286 2.27 17.90 8.57
N GLY A 287 3.55 17.64 8.88
CA GLY A 287 3.96 16.82 10.01
C GLY A 287 3.88 15.32 9.77
N ILE A 288 3.72 14.88 8.51
CA ILE A 288 3.71 13.46 8.17
C ILE A 288 5.14 12.92 8.26
N ILE A 289 5.30 11.78 8.92
CA ILE A 289 6.57 11.08 9.10
C ILE A 289 6.44 9.60 8.75
N LEU A 290 7.59 8.93 8.58
CA LEU A 290 7.68 7.48 8.43
C LEU A 290 8.14 6.84 9.73
N ALA A 291 7.26 6.18 10.47
CA ALA A 291 7.58 5.57 11.77
C ALA A 291 8.80 4.63 11.71
N CYS A 292 9.02 3.94 10.59
CA CYS A 292 10.17 3.05 10.40
C CYS A 292 11.52 3.77 10.26
N GLN A 293 11.50 5.10 10.12
CA GLN A 293 12.71 5.93 9.94
C GLN A 293 12.81 7.04 10.98
N ALA A 294 11.78 7.25 11.79
CA ALA A 294 11.68 8.34 12.76
C ALA A 294 12.48 8.05 14.04
N ARG A 295 13.28 9.04 14.47
CA ARG A 295 13.94 9.13 15.78
C ARG A 295 13.53 10.40 16.51
N PRO A 296 13.41 10.40 17.84
CA PRO A 296 12.97 11.57 18.58
C PRO A 296 14.08 12.64 18.63
N ARG A 297 13.66 13.93 18.65
CA ARG A 297 14.53 15.10 18.80
C ARG A 297 14.07 16.04 19.93
N SER A 298 13.01 15.68 20.64
CA SER A 298 12.47 16.39 21.79
C SER A 298 12.27 15.43 22.97
N GLU A 299 12.07 15.96 24.18
CA GLU A 299 11.86 15.17 25.42
C GLU A 299 10.53 14.42 25.44
N SER A 300 9.55 14.90 24.65
CA SER A 300 8.25 14.25 24.47
C SER A 300 7.81 14.35 23.02
N VAL A 301 7.10 13.33 22.53
CA VAL A 301 6.54 13.28 21.17
C VAL A 301 5.14 12.67 21.20
N ARG A 302 4.20 13.28 20.46
CA ARG A 302 2.87 12.73 20.21
C ARG A 302 2.67 12.49 18.73
N VAL A 303 2.23 11.27 18.37
CA VAL A 303 1.94 10.90 16.99
C VAL A 303 0.57 10.26 16.86
N SER A 304 -0.02 10.38 15.67
CA SER A 304 -1.30 9.74 15.33
C SER A 304 -1.19 9.01 13.98
N PHE A 305 -1.71 7.79 13.95
CA PHE A 305 -1.96 7.05 12.70
C PHE A 305 -3.40 7.24 12.21
N ASP A 306 -4.24 7.96 12.96
CA ASP A 306 -5.65 8.19 12.68
C ASP A 306 -5.91 9.62 12.15
N ALA A 307 -4.85 10.46 12.05
CA ALA A 307 -4.94 11.86 11.66
C ALA A 307 -4.77 12.04 10.15
#